data_b1fc2ef7b163b77a70b49666ee882d17
#
_entry.id   b1fc2ef7b163b77a70b49666ee882d17
#
_cell.length_a   1.000
_cell.length_b   1.000
_cell.length_c   1.000
_cell.angle_alpha   90.00
_cell.angle_beta   90.00
_cell.angle_gamma   90.00
#
_symmetry.space_group_name_H-M   'P 1'
#
loop_
_entity.id
_entity.type
_entity.pdbx_description
1 polymer ?
#
loop_
_entity_poly.entity_id
_entity_poly.type
_entity_poly.pdbx_seq_one_letter_code
_entity_poly.pdbx_strand_id
1 'polypeptide(L)'
;MVFALSATAFAEVTYTLHKSANPTADEQDAYERITAVMDSAVYIYNKYTNLSKYINVYYAPGVPTAEASSNGDLRFGENRSYMFVGTAMHEMAHTMGMGTTDAYRSMFKDGVFQGQKAQALIKEIDGPDAVLKGDSQHFWPYGLNYASEVHSEQDLINHARIVEAMYQDIFKEAFFAQGRIKSLGNFKCMGITADNALELMDCSKPETFVKIFSVGDNPVTYYVQLGSRVIDIPNESTAAGVKASTYGYNGGSHQRYVFEGAPVNTPNAFYLKNAKSGHYLQAVDNSVVQNPKKSSDDFIWQIEEESAQDTSKVEPQDTSVVDTGKVVPNDSTGDTSKTIIVRLRDQVPALTAPKRMFDLKGRSVGRQPLGRNRNPVFFK
;
A
#
# COMPACT_ATOMS: atom_id res chain seq x y z
N MET A 1 4.50 31.07 15.29
CA MET A 1 5.15 30.44 14.13
C MET A 1 4.55 29.06 14.03
N VAL A 2 3.55 28.87 13.15
CA VAL A 2 2.82 27.60 13.01
C VAL A 2 3.67 26.74 12.10
N PHE A 3 4.29 25.70 12.63
CA PHE A 3 4.89 24.64 11.81
C PHE A 3 3.75 23.81 11.22
N ALA A 4 3.45 24.02 9.94
CA ALA A 4 2.66 23.06 9.19
C ALA A 4 3.51 21.79 9.06
N LEU A 5 3.15 20.70 9.77
CA LEU A 5 3.63 19.38 9.42
C LEU A 5 3.10 19.08 8.02
N SER A 6 3.98 19.13 7.02
CA SER A 6 3.70 18.58 5.72
C SER A 6 3.66 17.05 5.87
N ALA A 7 2.47 16.48 5.81
CA ALA A 7 2.31 15.04 5.72
C ALA A 7 3.02 14.55 4.47
N THR A 8 4.04 13.72 4.62
CA THR A 8 4.67 13.00 3.52
C THR A 8 3.62 12.06 2.93
N ALA A 9 3.24 12.29 1.68
CA ALA A 9 2.30 11.42 0.99
C ALA A 9 3.00 10.09 0.66
N PHE A 10 2.83 9.10 1.53
CA PHE A 10 3.20 7.72 1.24
C PHE A 10 2.23 7.11 0.22
N ALA A 11 2.66 6.05 -0.49
CA ALA A 11 1.72 5.19 -1.20
C ALA A 11 0.78 4.59 -0.15
N GLU A 12 -0.44 5.04 -0.14
CA GLU A 12 -1.40 4.74 0.90
C GLU A 12 -2.75 4.42 0.29
N VAL A 13 -3.48 3.61 0.98
CA VAL A 13 -4.92 3.55 0.78
C VAL A 13 -5.51 4.84 1.34
N THR A 14 -6.25 5.56 0.49
CA THR A 14 -6.91 6.80 0.87
C THR A 14 -8.36 6.78 0.39
N TYR A 15 -9.21 7.59 1.01
CA TYR A 15 -10.59 7.66 0.59
C TYR A 15 -11.15 9.08 0.60
N THR A 16 -12.23 9.28 -0.15
CA THR A 16 -13.09 10.46 -0.04
C THR A 16 -14.53 9.99 0.20
N LEU A 17 -15.12 10.42 1.31
CA LEU A 17 -16.54 10.26 1.54
C LEU A 17 -17.31 11.41 0.86
N HIS A 18 -18.10 11.06 -0.15
CA HIS A 18 -18.93 12.01 -0.88
C HIS A 18 -20.19 12.31 -0.07
N LYS A 19 -20.32 13.57 0.37
CA LYS A 19 -21.41 14.04 1.23
C LYS A 19 -22.34 14.99 0.48
N SER A 20 -23.62 14.95 0.83
CA SER A 20 -24.59 15.98 0.42
C SER A 20 -24.16 17.35 0.96
N ALA A 21 -24.38 18.41 0.19
CA ALA A 21 -24.12 19.78 0.65
C ALA A 21 -25.05 20.20 1.81
N ASN A 22 -26.26 19.62 1.89
CA ASN A 22 -27.25 19.87 2.92
C ASN A 22 -27.76 18.50 3.44
N PRO A 23 -26.97 17.81 4.28
CA PRO A 23 -27.34 16.48 4.73
C PRO A 23 -28.54 16.51 5.68
N THR A 24 -29.41 15.55 5.54
CA THR A 24 -30.43 15.23 6.54
C THR A 24 -29.79 14.71 7.84
N ALA A 25 -30.55 14.61 8.92
CA ALA A 25 -30.06 14.03 10.16
C ALA A 25 -29.64 12.56 10.00
N ASP A 26 -30.36 11.80 9.16
CA ASP A 26 -30.01 10.41 8.83
C ASP A 26 -28.69 10.31 8.05
N GLU A 27 -28.50 11.16 7.04
CA GLU A 27 -27.25 11.21 6.29
C GLU A 27 -26.07 11.63 7.17
N GLN A 28 -26.29 12.59 8.10
CA GLN A 28 -25.25 13.02 9.02
C GLN A 28 -24.81 11.90 9.96
N ASP A 29 -25.73 11.13 10.56
CA ASP A 29 -25.42 9.96 11.37
C ASP A 29 -24.67 8.90 10.55
N ALA A 30 -25.11 8.63 9.31
CA ALA A 30 -24.43 7.72 8.41
C ALA A 30 -23.01 8.17 8.10
N TYR A 31 -22.80 9.44 7.76
CA TYR A 31 -21.48 10.00 7.45
C TYR A 31 -20.51 9.91 8.61
N GLU A 32 -20.97 10.15 9.84
CA GLU A 32 -20.13 10.03 11.04
C GLU A 32 -19.68 8.57 11.26
N ARG A 33 -20.61 7.62 11.14
CA ARG A 33 -20.30 6.18 11.27
C ARG A 33 -19.34 5.69 10.16
N ILE A 34 -19.64 6.02 8.90
CA ILE A 34 -18.82 5.64 7.76
C ILE A 34 -17.42 6.23 7.91
N THR A 35 -17.29 7.50 8.30
CA THR A 35 -15.99 8.12 8.53
C THR A 35 -15.19 7.34 9.58
N ALA A 36 -15.78 7.04 10.74
CA ALA A 36 -15.10 6.33 11.82
C ALA A 36 -14.59 4.93 11.40
N VAL A 37 -15.41 4.18 10.65
CA VAL A 37 -15.02 2.82 10.21
C VAL A 37 -14.01 2.86 9.07
N MET A 38 -14.13 3.80 8.15
CA MET A 38 -13.17 3.97 7.05
C MET A 38 -11.80 4.44 7.55
N ASP A 39 -11.75 5.38 8.51
CA ASP A 39 -10.51 5.82 9.12
C ASP A 39 -9.77 4.65 9.78
N SER A 40 -10.50 3.80 10.51
CA SER A 40 -9.94 2.60 11.15
C SER A 40 -9.44 1.57 10.12
N ALA A 41 -10.24 1.31 9.07
CA ALA A 41 -9.89 0.35 8.02
C ALA A 41 -8.66 0.81 7.22
N VAL A 42 -8.63 2.08 6.82
CA VAL A 42 -7.50 2.70 6.12
C VAL A 42 -6.24 2.67 6.98
N TYR A 43 -6.35 2.99 8.28
CA TYR A 43 -5.21 2.89 9.21
C TYR A 43 -4.63 1.47 9.23
N ILE A 44 -5.46 0.43 9.31
CA ILE A 44 -4.98 -0.98 9.35
C ILE A 44 -4.29 -1.33 8.03
N TYR A 45 -4.89 -1.04 6.88
CA TYR A 45 -4.27 -1.30 5.59
C TYR A 45 -2.92 -0.58 5.45
N ASN A 46 -2.85 0.70 5.77
CA ASN A 46 -1.62 1.49 5.64
C ASN A 46 -0.52 1.06 6.62
N LYS A 47 -0.89 0.61 7.82
CA LYS A 47 0.07 0.15 8.83
C LYS A 47 0.65 -1.23 8.51
N TYR A 48 -0.14 -2.13 7.95
CA TYR A 48 0.23 -3.54 7.84
C TYR A 48 0.43 -4.03 6.40
N THR A 49 0.23 -3.17 5.40
CA THR A 49 0.42 -3.49 3.97
C THR A 49 1.13 -2.36 3.23
N ASN A 50 1.58 -2.67 2.01
CA ASN A 50 2.08 -1.68 1.06
C ASN A 50 1.09 -1.46 -0.10
N LEU A 51 -0.17 -1.80 0.09
CA LEU A 51 -1.21 -1.56 -0.90
C LEU A 51 -1.46 -0.06 -1.08
N SER A 52 -1.83 0.33 -2.29
CA SER A 52 -2.20 1.70 -2.63
C SER A 52 -3.50 1.68 -3.40
N LYS A 53 -4.48 2.44 -2.91
CA LYS A 53 -5.78 2.58 -3.57
C LYS A 53 -6.45 3.88 -3.16
N TYR A 54 -6.99 4.60 -4.13
CA TYR A 54 -7.93 5.69 -3.86
C TYR A 54 -9.36 5.15 -3.94
N ILE A 55 -10.18 5.43 -2.93
CA ILE A 55 -11.52 4.89 -2.77
C ILE A 55 -12.53 6.02 -2.68
N ASN A 56 -13.55 5.99 -3.54
CA ASN A 56 -14.72 6.85 -3.44
C ASN A 56 -15.76 6.17 -2.58
N VAL A 57 -16.14 6.78 -1.47
CA VAL A 57 -17.10 6.23 -0.51
C VAL A 57 -18.41 7.01 -0.56
N TYR A 58 -19.52 6.29 -0.53
CA TYR A 58 -20.86 6.86 -0.58
C TYR A 58 -21.79 6.25 0.47
N TYR A 59 -22.70 7.06 0.99
CA TYR A 59 -23.91 6.56 1.65
C TYR A 59 -24.99 6.38 0.59
N ALA A 60 -25.50 5.17 0.44
CA ALA A 60 -26.46 4.78 -0.58
C ALA A 60 -27.59 3.94 0.03
N PRO A 61 -28.65 4.55 0.59
CA PRO A 61 -29.70 3.86 1.34
C PRO A 61 -30.37 2.69 0.60
N GLY A 62 -30.36 2.69 -0.75
CA GLY A 62 -30.88 1.60 -1.57
C GLY A 62 -30.03 0.34 -1.60
N VAL A 63 -28.80 0.37 -1.07
CA VAL A 63 -27.93 -0.81 -0.96
C VAL A 63 -28.32 -1.58 0.31
N PRO A 64 -28.58 -2.92 0.23
CA PRO A 64 -29.05 -3.69 1.40
C PRO A 64 -28.00 -3.79 2.52
N THR A 65 -26.73 -3.85 2.18
CA THR A 65 -25.59 -4.07 3.08
C THR A 65 -24.51 -3.01 2.83
N ALA A 66 -23.42 -3.42 2.23
CA ALA A 66 -22.42 -2.59 1.57
C ALA A 66 -22.01 -3.30 0.29
N GLU A 67 -21.39 -2.57 -0.64
CA GLU A 67 -20.88 -3.13 -1.88
C GLU A 67 -19.71 -2.30 -2.41
N ALA A 68 -18.82 -2.92 -3.16
CA ALA A 68 -17.75 -2.20 -3.83
C ALA A 68 -17.38 -2.81 -5.19
N SER A 69 -16.64 -2.07 -5.98
CA SER A 69 -16.17 -2.49 -7.29
C SER A 69 -14.68 -2.15 -7.50
N SER A 70 -14.02 -2.86 -8.41
CA SER A 70 -12.60 -2.70 -8.70
C SER A 70 -12.22 -1.32 -9.24
N ASN A 71 -13.18 -0.50 -9.68
CA ASN A 71 -12.94 0.90 -10.07
C ASN A 71 -12.62 1.81 -8.87
N GLY A 72 -12.87 1.36 -7.63
CA GLY A 72 -12.61 2.11 -6.40
C GLY A 72 -13.85 2.70 -5.75
N ASP A 73 -15.06 2.44 -6.25
CA ASP A 73 -16.30 2.88 -5.61
C ASP A 73 -16.72 1.89 -4.51
N LEU A 74 -17.07 2.43 -3.33
CA LEU A 74 -17.56 1.70 -2.17
C LEU A 74 -18.82 2.38 -1.65
N ARG A 75 -19.91 1.63 -1.44
CA ARG A 75 -21.20 2.13 -1.03
C ARG A 75 -21.69 1.42 0.23
N PHE A 76 -22.05 2.17 1.26
CA PHE A 76 -22.75 1.67 2.45
C PHE A 76 -24.24 1.93 2.33
N GLY A 77 -25.04 0.90 2.63
CA GLY A 77 -26.48 1.00 2.69
C GLY A 77 -26.98 1.67 3.97
N GLU A 78 -28.32 1.72 4.14
CA GLU A 78 -28.95 2.36 5.29
C GLU A 78 -28.83 1.55 6.61
N ASN A 79 -28.58 0.25 6.51
CA ASN A 79 -28.49 -0.61 7.69
C ASN A 79 -27.18 -0.35 8.46
N ARG A 80 -27.31 0.32 9.61
CA ARG A 80 -26.18 0.73 10.45
C ARG A 80 -25.32 -0.42 10.97
N SER A 81 -25.86 -1.65 11.01
CA SER A 81 -25.11 -2.83 11.45
C SER A 81 -23.94 -3.18 10.51
N TYR A 82 -24.03 -2.75 9.24
CA TYR A 82 -22.94 -2.92 8.27
C TYR A 82 -21.92 -1.77 8.26
N MET A 83 -22.20 -0.68 9.00
CA MET A 83 -21.24 0.40 9.19
C MET A 83 -20.27 0.04 10.32
N PHE A 84 -19.48 -1.02 10.11
CA PHE A 84 -18.45 -1.43 11.05
C PHE A 84 -17.14 -1.76 10.31
N VAL A 85 -16.01 -1.78 11.02
CA VAL A 85 -14.67 -1.84 10.42
C VAL A 85 -14.44 -3.08 9.54
N GLY A 86 -14.96 -4.25 9.94
CA GLY A 86 -14.86 -5.49 9.16
C GLY A 86 -15.53 -5.38 7.80
N THR A 87 -16.75 -4.80 7.74
CA THR A 87 -17.43 -4.52 6.46
C THR A 87 -16.61 -3.54 5.61
N ALA A 88 -16.12 -2.44 6.21
CA ALA A 88 -15.29 -1.47 5.47
C ALA A 88 -14.07 -2.17 4.84
N MET A 89 -13.36 -3.01 5.58
CA MET A 89 -12.18 -3.72 5.10
C MET A 89 -12.52 -4.76 4.03
N HIS A 90 -13.61 -5.49 4.18
CA HIS A 90 -14.14 -6.42 3.18
C HIS A 90 -14.42 -5.71 1.85
N GLU A 91 -15.16 -4.61 1.90
CA GLU A 91 -15.47 -3.83 0.69
C GLU A 91 -14.21 -3.18 0.08
N MET A 92 -13.26 -2.75 0.91
CA MET A 92 -11.97 -2.27 0.41
C MET A 92 -11.22 -3.35 -0.35
N ALA A 93 -11.26 -4.63 0.07
CA ALA A 93 -10.67 -5.73 -0.68
C ALA A 93 -11.30 -5.89 -2.08
N HIS A 94 -12.61 -5.68 -2.20
CA HIS A 94 -13.30 -5.64 -3.50
C HIS A 94 -12.78 -4.52 -4.39
N THR A 95 -12.47 -3.33 -3.85
CA THR A 95 -11.86 -2.25 -4.64
C THR A 95 -10.46 -2.60 -5.13
N MET A 96 -9.75 -3.48 -4.45
CA MET A 96 -8.42 -3.99 -4.82
C MET A 96 -8.49 -5.21 -5.76
N GLY A 97 -9.69 -5.58 -6.21
CA GLY A 97 -9.91 -6.62 -7.21
C GLY A 97 -10.29 -7.99 -6.67
N MET A 98 -10.31 -8.18 -5.34
CA MET A 98 -10.77 -9.44 -4.75
C MET A 98 -12.26 -9.62 -5.02
N GLY A 99 -12.66 -10.74 -5.63
CA GLY A 99 -14.04 -11.03 -5.99
C GLY A 99 -14.63 -10.22 -7.15
N THR A 100 -13.99 -9.15 -7.59
CA THR A 100 -14.53 -8.21 -8.58
C THR A 100 -13.84 -8.27 -9.94
N THR A 101 -12.76 -9.05 -10.07
CA THR A 101 -11.98 -9.17 -11.32
C THR A 101 -11.92 -10.61 -11.82
N ASP A 102 -11.77 -10.79 -13.14
CA ASP A 102 -11.54 -12.11 -13.73
C ASP A 102 -10.17 -12.67 -13.36
N ALA A 103 -9.18 -11.80 -13.12
CA ALA A 103 -7.88 -12.19 -12.62
C ALA A 103 -7.98 -12.90 -11.25
N TYR A 104 -8.81 -12.37 -10.33
CA TYR A 104 -9.10 -13.05 -9.06
C TYR A 104 -9.77 -14.41 -9.28
N ARG A 105 -10.83 -14.47 -10.10
CA ARG A 105 -11.59 -15.70 -10.36
C ARG A 105 -10.73 -16.79 -10.94
N SER A 106 -9.78 -16.45 -11.83
CA SER A 106 -8.85 -17.38 -12.45
C SER A 106 -7.86 -18.04 -11.50
N MET A 107 -7.70 -17.48 -10.28
CA MET A 107 -6.79 -18.01 -9.27
C MET A 107 -7.37 -19.18 -8.45
N PHE A 108 -8.62 -19.58 -8.68
CA PHE A 108 -9.24 -20.66 -7.93
C PHE A 108 -9.32 -21.95 -8.74
N LYS A 109 -8.99 -23.05 -8.07
CA LYS A 109 -9.21 -24.42 -8.56
C LYS A 109 -9.84 -25.23 -7.44
N ASP A 110 -10.99 -25.82 -7.70
CA ASP A 110 -11.76 -26.63 -6.72
C ASP A 110 -12.00 -25.89 -5.39
N GLY A 111 -12.25 -24.56 -5.46
CA GLY A 111 -12.46 -23.70 -4.29
C GLY A 111 -11.19 -23.37 -3.52
N VAL A 112 -10.01 -23.76 -3.99
CA VAL A 112 -8.70 -23.45 -3.37
C VAL A 112 -7.99 -22.36 -4.16
N PHE A 113 -7.56 -21.30 -3.47
CA PHE A 113 -6.74 -20.26 -4.08
C PHE A 113 -5.35 -20.80 -4.45
N GLN A 114 -4.89 -20.56 -5.67
CA GLN A 114 -3.65 -21.16 -6.20
C GLN A 114 -2.40 -20.29 -6.01
N GLY A 115 -2.54 -19.10 -5.40
CA GLY A 115 -1.43 -18.19 -5.18
C GLY A 115 -0.49 -18.67 -4.07
N GLN A 116 0.80 -18.66 -4.34
CA GLN A 116 1.80 -19.22 -3.42
C GLN A 116 2.03 -18.34 -2.18
N LYS A 117 2.00 -17.02 -2.34
CA LYS A 117 2.24 -16.09 -1.24
C LYS A 117 1.11 -16.14 -0.22
N ALA A 118 -0.14 -16.08 -0.69
CA ALA A 118 -1.30 -16.13 0.18
C ALA A 118 -1.44 -17.50 0.87
N GLN A 119 -1.16 -18.60 0.17
CA GLN A 119 -1.14 -19.93 0.77
C GLN A 119 0.01 -20.12 1.80
N ALA A 120 1.16 -19.52 1.57
CA ALA A 120 2.24 -19.53 2.54
C ALA A 120 1.90 -18.72 3.80
N LEU A 121 1.27 -17.55 3.60
CA LEU A 121 0.86 -16.68 4.70
C LEU A 121 -0.22 -17.31 5.58
N ILE A 122 -1.25 -17.96 4.98
CA ILE A 122 -2.29 -18.61 5.79
C ILE A 122 -1.71 -19.75 6.63
N LYS A 123 -0.73 -20.48 6.12
CA LYS A 123 -0.03 -21.51 6.89
C LYS A 123 0.86 -20.93 8.00
N GLU A 124 1.40 -19.73 7.81
CA GLU A 124 2.11 -19.01 8.87
C GLU A 124 1.17 -18.61 10.01
N ILE A 125 -0.05 -18.18 9.66
CA ILE A 125 -1.06 -17.69 10.61
C ILE A 125 -1.72 -18.84 11.37
N ASP A 126 -2.27 -19.82 10.65
CA ASP A 126 -3.18 -20.85 11.21
C ASP A 126 -2.57 -22.25 11.28
N GLY A 127 -1.29 -22.38 10.88
CA GLY A 127 -0.58 -23.65 10.91
C GLY A 127 -0.46 -24.38 9.56
N PRO A 128 0.36 -25.44 9.47
CA PRO A 128 0.80 -26.02 8.21
C PRO A 128 -0.31 -26.62 7.35
N ASP A 129 -1.43 -27.00 7.95
CA ASP A 129 -2.58 -27.61 7.25
C ASP A 129 -3.61 -26.57 6.80
N ALA A 130 -3.42 -25.30 7.15
CA ALA A 130 -4.33 -24.23 6.76
C ALA A 130 -4.31 -24.00 5.25
N VAL A 131 -5.50 -23.74 4.69
CA VAL A 131 -5.70 -23.56 3.26
C VAL A 131 -6.59 -22.34 3.02
N LEU A 132 -6.11 -21.40 2.22
CA LEU A 132 -6.92 -20.29 1.74
C LEU A 132 -7.86 -20.78 0.64
N LYS A 133 -9.14 -20.63 0.87
CA LYS A 133 -10.23 -21.04 -0.03
C LYS A 133 -11.07 -19.84 -0.42
N GLY A 134 -11.95 -20.02 -1.40
CA GLY A 134 -12.89 -18.99 -1.82
C GLY A 134 -13.75 -19.45 -2.99
N ASP A 135 -14.56 -18.52 -3.46
CA ASP A 135 -15.43 -18.66 -4.63
C ASP A 135 -15.21 -17.51 -5.62
N SER A 136 -16.18 -17.23 -6.47
CA SER A 136 -16.09 -16.16 -7.48
C SER A 136 -16.11 -14.74 -6.90
N GLN A 137 -16.51 -14.60 -5.62
CA GLN A 137 -16.72 -13.29 -4.97
C GLN A 137 -16.01 -13.15 -3.65
N HIS A 138 -15.85 -14.23 -2.88
CA HIS A 138 -15.37 -14.20 -1.51
C HIS A 138 -14.23 -15.18 -1.28
N PHE A 139 -13.46 -14.97 -0.21
CA PHE A 139 -12.42 -15.88 0.25
C PHE A 139 -12.56 -16.12 1.76
N TRP A 140 -11.97 -17.20 2.24
CA TRP A 140 -11.90 -17.57 3.66
C TRP A 140 -10.70 -18.49 3.95
N PRO A 141 -10.16 -18.51 5.19
CA PRO A 141 -10.52 -17.65 6.34
C PRO A 141 -10.10 -16.19 6.13
N TYR A 142 -10.49 -15.35 7.07
CA TYR A 142 -10.19 -13.90 7.09
C TYR A 142 -10.79 -13.08 5.94
N GLY A 143 -11.82 -13.57 5.25
CA GLY A 143 -12.52 -12.80 4.22
C GLY A 143 -13.37 -11.66 4.80
N LEU A 144 -13.68 -11.72 6.10
CA LEU A 144 -14.59 -10.81 6.81
C LEU A 144 -15.98 -10.73 6.17
N ASN A 145 -16.43 -11.89 5.63
CA ASN A 145 -17.72 -12.02 4.93
C ASN A 145 -18.90 -11.83 5.87
N TYR A 146 -18.68 -12.03 7.17
CA TYR A 146 -19.67 -11.87 8.24
C TYR A 146 -19.04 -11.16 9.43
N ALA A 147 -19.85 -10.37 10.16
CA ALA A 147 -19.39 -9.70 11.39
C ALA A 147 -18.87 -10.68 12.45
N SER A 148 -19.40 -11.91 12.46
CA SER A 148 -18.96 -12.98 13.37
C SER A 148 -17.55 -13.52 13.09
N GLU A 149 -16.91 -13.14 11.98
CA GLU A 149 -15.51 -13.51 11.68
C GLU A 149 -14.51 -12.58 12.38
N VAL A 150 -14.96 -11.48 12.97
CA VAL A 150 -14.11 -10.52 13.69
C VAL A 150 -14.18 -10.80 15.19
N HIS A 151 -13.20 -11.52 15.72
CA HIS A 151 -13.10 -11.82 17.15
C HIS A 151 -12.09 -10.92 17.85
N SER A 152 -11.13 -10.36 17.07
CA SER A 152 -10.03 -9.55 17.57
C SER A 152 -9.51 -8.58 16.50
N GLU A 153 -8.69 -7.62 16.91
CA GLU A 153 -7.95 -6.75 15.97
C GLU A 153 -7.02 -7.58 15.07
N GLN A 154 -6.51 -8.71 15.56
CA GLN A 154 -5.62 -9.57 14.78
C GLN A 154 -6.31 -10.16 13.54
N ASP A 155 -7.63 -10.42 13.60
CA ASP A 155 -8.39 -10.89 12.43
C ASP A 155 -8.45 -9.83 11.33
N LEU A 156 -8.57 -8.55 11.71
CA LEU A 156 -8.52 -7.42 10.78
C LEU A 156 -7.12 -7.27 10.16
N ILE A 157 -6.07 -7.41 10.97
CA ILE A 157 -4.68 -7.37 10.50
C ILE A 157 -4.40 -8.54 9.55
N ASN A 158 -4.84 -9.75 9.90
CA ASN A 158 -4.67 -10.94 9.06
C ASN A 158 -5.40 -10.78 7.72
N HIS A 159 -6.63 -10.23 7.75
CA HIS A 159 -7.36 -9.90 6.52
C HIS A 159 -6.53 -8.99 5.60
N ALA A 160 -6.03 -7.86 6.11
CA ALA A 160 -5.26 -6.90 5.30
C ALA A 160 -4.01 -7.56 4.70
N ARG A 161 -3.26 -8.35 5.49
CA ARG A 161 -2.06 -9.08 5.05
C ARG A 161 -2.39 -10.13 3.99
N ILE A 162 -3.49 -10.86 4.13
CA ILE A 162 -3.93 -11.87 3.15
C ILE A 162 -4.36 -11.19 1.86
N VAL A 163 -5.11 -10.08 1.92
CA VAL A 163 -5.48 -9.29 0.74
C VAL A 163 -4.24 -8.82 -0.03
N GLU A 164 -3.20 -8.33 0.66
CA GLU A 164 -1.94 -7.96 0.01
C GLU A 164 -1.25 -9.16 -0.63
N ALA A 165 -1.17 -10.30 0.05
CA ALA A 165 -0.57 -11.51 -0.49
C ALA A 165 -1.33 -12.03 -1.72
N MET A 166 -2.67 -12.03 -1.69
CA MET A 166 -3.52 -12.36 -2.83
C MET A 166 -3.31 -11.37 -3.98
N TYR A 167 -3.28 -10.07 -3.70
CA TYR A 167 -3.01 -9.02 -4.69
C TYR A 167 -1.68 -9.27 -5.42
N GLN A 168 -0.63 -9.57 -4.67
CA GLN A 168 0.69 -9.88 -5.20
C GLN A 168 0.70 -11.17 -6.04
N ASP A 169 -0.09 -12.17 -5.67
CA ASP A 169 -0.22 -13.41 -6.45
C ASP A 169 -1.02 -13.22 -7.74
N ILE A 170 -2.09 -12.43 -7.69
CA ILE A 170 -3.01 -12.19 -8.81
C ILE A 170 -2.37 -11.28 -9.85
N PHE A 171 -1.85 -10.13 -9.41
CA PHE A 171 -1.34 -9.08 -10.30
C PHE A 171 0.17 -9.18 -10.54
N LYS A 172 0.84 -10.12 -9.86
CA LYS A 172 2.31 -10.29 -9.90
C LYS A 172 3.08 -9.02 -9.51
N GLU A 173 2.48 -8.23 -8.66
CA GLU A 173 3.07 -7.01 -8.12
C GLU A 173 3.58 -7.25 -6.71
N ALA A 174 4.76 -6.72 -6.39
CA ALA A 174 5.34 -6.78 -5.06
C ALA A 174 6.10 -5.50 -4.75
N PHE A 175 5.98 -5.04 -3.50
CA PHE A 175 6.85 -3.98 -2.99
C PHE A 175 8.31 -4.39 -3.13
N PHE A 176 9.13 -3.51 -3.71
CA PHE A 176 10.55 -3.75 -3.95
C PHE A 176 11.43 -2.91 -3.02
N ALA A 177 11.27 -1.59 -3.03
CA ALA A 177 12.05 -0.64 -2.23
C ALA A 177 11.29 0.67 -2.05
N GLN A 178 11.75 1.47 -1.09
CA GLN A 178 11.32 2.86 -0.92
C GLN A 178 12.52 3.75 -0.60
N GLY A 179 12.40 5.03 -0.86
CA GLY A 179 13.45 6.02 -0.62
C GLY A 179 13.45 7.11 -1.66
N ARG A 180 14.60 7.41 -2.26
CA ARG A 180 14.76 8.43 -3.29
C ARG A 180 15.45 7.88 -4.54
N ILE A 181 15.08 8.43 -5.69
CA ILE A 181 15.77 8.16 -6.96
C ILE A 181 16.52 9.42 -7.37
N LYS A 182 17.83 9.37 -7.23
CA LYS A 182 18.78 10.48 -7.44
C LYS A 182 19.54 10.32 -8.74
N SER A 183 19.57 11.37 -9.55
CA SER A 183 20.43 11.44 -10.73
C SER A 183 21.90 11.61 -10.33
N LEU A 184 22.80 10.83 -10.92
CA LEU A 184 24.25 11.04 -10.73
C LEU A 184 24.78 12.23 -11.56
N GLY A 185 24.03 12.67 -12.59
CA GLY A 185 24.44 13.78 -13.45
C GLY A 185 24.30 15.17 -12.80
N ASN A 186 23.24 15.38 -12.02
CA ASN A 186 22.98 16.69 -11.38
C ASN A 186 22.67 16.61 -9.87
N PHE A 187 22.73 15.42 -9.29
CA PHE A 187 22.50 15.14 -7.85
C PHE A 187 21.13 15.53 -7.31
N LYS A 188 20.14 15.74 -8.20
CA LYS A 188 18.75 15.98 -7.84
C LYS A 188 17.95 14.69 -7.83
N CYS A 189 16.87 14.68 -7.06
CA CYS A 189 15.95 13.56 -6.94
C CYS A 189 14.68 13.78 -7.76
N MET A 190 14.13 12.70 -8.32
CA MET A 190 12.79 12.71 -8.89
C MET A 190 11.79 13.07 -7.79
N GLY A 191 10.86 13.97 -8.08
CA GLY A 191 9.83 14.40 -7.14
C GLY A 191 8.56 14.80 -7.87
N ILE A 192 7.45 14.88 -7.12
CA ILE A 192 6.15 15.30 -7.61
C ILE A 192 5.83 16.69 -7.08
N THR A 193 5.41 17.59 -7.97
CA THR A 193 5.01 18.95 -7.58
C THR A 193 3.53 18.97 -7.13
N ALA A 194 3.09 20.07 -6.54
CA ALA A 194 1.70 20.24 -6.08
C ALA A 194 0.65 20.14 -7.20
N ASP A 195 1.03 20.47 -8.44
CA ASP A 195 0.23 20.30 -9.66
C ASP A 195 0.44 18.94 -10.35
N ASN A 196 1.05 17.99 -9.65
CA ASN A 196 1.33 16.63 -10.09
C ASN A 196 2.31 16.52 -11.27
N ALA A 197 3.20 17.47 -11.49
CA ALA A 197 4.27 17.32 -12.48
C ALA A 197 5.45 16.53 -11.90
N LEU A 198 6.14 15.76 -12.77
CA LEU A 198 7.42 15.12 -12.43
C LEU A 198 8.56 16.12 -12.63
N GLU A 199 9.32 16.42 -11.60
CA GLU A 199 10.47 17.32 -11.64
C GLU A 199 11.64 16.79 -10.84
N LEU A 200 12.85 17.24 -11.21
CA LEU A 200 14.08 17.02 -10.45
C LEU A 200 14.25 18.16 -9.45
N MET A 201 14.31 17.83 -8.17
CA MET A 201 14.40 18.78 -7.08
C MET A 201 15.38 18.33 -6.00
N ASP A 202 15.59 19.17 -4.98
CA ASP A 202 16.44 18.82 -3.83
C ASP A 202 15.95 17.54 -3.15
N CYS A 203 16.85 16.61 -2.91
CA CYS A 203 16.52 15.30 -2.33
C CYS A 203 16.03 15.37 -0.87
N SER A 204 16.25 16.49 -0.18
CA SER A 204 15.72 16.68 1.18
C SER A 204 14.21 16.96 1.22
N LYS A 205 13.60 17.26 0.07
CA LYS A 205 12.16 17.54 0.00
C LYS A 205 11.34 16.26 0.17
N PRO A 206 10.26 16.27 0.95
CA PRO A 206 9.38 15.12 1.15
C PRO A 206 8.73 14.63 -0.17
N GLU A 207 8.51 15.52 -1.12
CA GLU A 207 7.91 15.24 -2.43
C GLU A 207 8.81 14.33 -3.31
N THR A 208 10.08 14.11 -2.91
CA THR A 208 11.02 13.20 -3.59
C THR A 208 10.95 11.76 -3.10
N PHE A 209 10.14 11.50 -2.08
CA PHE A 209 9.98 10.14 -1.58
C PHE A 209 9.22 9.28 -2.58
N VAL A 210 9.78 8.10 -2.88
CA VAL A 210 9.20 7.14 -3.83
C VAL A 210 8.99 5.78 -3.16
N LYS A 211 8.01 5.04 -3.66
CA LYS A 211 7.91 3.59 -3.51
C LYS A 211 8.11 2.93 -4.88
N ILE A 212 8.81 1.82 -4.90
CA ILE A 212 9.12 1.06 -6.10
C ILE A 212 8.48 -0.31 -5.96
N PHE A 213 7.76 -0.73 -6.98
CA PHE A 213 7.10 -2.03 -7.02
C PHE A 213 7.60 -2.83 -8.22
N SER A 214 7.85 -4.11 -8.02
CA SER A 214 8.16 -5.05 -9.09
C SER A 214 6.88 -5.61 -9.70
N VAL A 215 6.89 -5.86 -11.01
CA VAL A 215 5.77 -6.42 -11.78
C VAL A 215 6.27 -7.53 -12.68
N GLY A 216 5.59 -8.69 -12.61
CA GLY A 216 5.91 -9.86 -13.41
C GLY A 216 7.14 -10.62 -12.91
N ASP A 217 7.37 -11.77 -13.52
CA ASP A 217 8.44 -12.70 -13.12
C ASP A 217 9.57 -12.77 -14.16
N ASN A 218 9.26 -12.58 -15.45
CA ASN A 218 10.27 -12.67 -16.52
C ASN A 218 9.80 -11.98 -17.82
N PRO A 219 10.34 -10.83 -18.20
CA PRO A 219 11.27 -10.03 -17.41
C PRO A 219 10.57 -9.31 -16.25
N VAL A 220 11.27 -9.13 -15.13
CA VAL A 220 10.80 -8.26 -14.06
C VAL A 220 10.89 -6.82 -14.53
N THR A 221 9.80 -6.08 -14.38
CA THR A 221 9.74 -4.63 -14.60
C THR A 221 9.34 -3.94 -13.31
N TYR A 222 9.54 -2.63 -13.22
CA TYR A 222 9.26 -1.86 -12.03
C TYR A 222 8.42 -0.64 -12.39
N TYR A 223 7.49 -0.26 -11.54
CA TYR A 223 6.93 1.09 -11.57
C TYR A 223 7.37 1.86 -10.32
N VAL A 224 7.49 3.16 -10.48
CA VAL A 224 7.94 4.09 -9.43
C VAL A 224 6.76 4.98 -9.07
N GLN A 225 6.35 4.92 -7.82
CA GLN A 225 5.24 5.69 -7.29
C GLN A 225 5.72 6.89 -6.48
N LEU A 226 5.11 8.05 -6.75
CA LEU A 226 5.28 9.32 -6.04
C LEU A 226 3.89 9.78 -5.57
N GLY A 227 3.65 9.80 -4.28
CA GLY A 227 2.31 10.02 -3.73
C GLY A 227 1.32 8.96 -4.27
N SER A 228 0.21 9.41 -4.85
CA SER A 228 -0.81 8.54 -5.46
C SER A 228 -0.61 8.28 -6.95
N ARG A 229 0.51 8.74 -7.55
CA ARG A 229 0.75 8.66 -9.00
C ARG A 229 2.05 7.91 -9.28
N VAL A 230 2.22 7.49 -10.54
CA VAL A 230 3.44 6.80 -10.99
C VAL A 230 4.13 7.58 -12.10
N ILE A 231 5.43 7.33 -12.30
CA ILE A 231 6.18 7.89 -13.44
C ILE A 231 5.58 7.33 -14.73
N ASP A 232 5.23 8.22 -15.64
CA ASP A 232 4.50 7.95 -16.87
C ASP A 232 5.18 8.55 -18.09
N ILE A 233 5.16 7.84 -19.21
CA ILE A 233 5.49 8.42 -20.50
C ILE A 233 4.17 8.82 -21.20
N PRO A 234 3.88 10.13 -21.34
CA PRO A 234 2.59 10.62 -21.82
C PRO A 234 2.21 10.03 -23.19
N ASN A 235 0.92 9.75 -23.34
CA ASN A 235 0.33 9.18 -24.56
C ASN A 235 1.00 7.89 -25.03
N GLU A 236 1.62 7.15 -24.09
CA GLU A 236 2.36 5.92 -24.39
C GLU A 236 3.43 6.09 -25.48
N SER A 237 4.00 7.27 -25.59
CA SER A 237 4.92 7.65 -26.66
C SER A 237 6.19 6.81 -26.70
N THR A 238 6.59 6.40 -27.89
CA THR A 238 7.88 5.72 -28.14
C THR A 238 8.96 6.65 -28.70
N ALA A 239 8.64 7.95 -28.84
CA ALA A 239 9.60 8.92 -29.40
C ALA A 239 10.68 9.31 -28.37
N ALA A 240 11.88 9.58 -28.85
CA ALA A 240 12.93 10.21 -28.06
C ALA A 240 12.59 11.69 -27.77
N GLY A 241 13.13 12.25 -26.68
CA GLY A 241 12.94 13.64 -26.30
C GLY A 241 11.61 13.90 -25.55
N VAL A 242 10.80 12.89 -25.30
CA VAL A 242 9.53 13.06 -24.57
C VAL A 242 9.81 13.23 -23.08
N LYS A 243 9.29 14.32 -22.50
CA LYS A 243 9.34 14.57 -21.04
C LYS A 243 8.42 13.59 -20.33
N ALA A 244 8.97 12.86 -19.36
CA ALA A 244 8.18 12.04 -18.47
C ALA A 244 7.28 12.91 -17.56
N SER A 245 6.16 12.37 -17.17
CA SER A 245 5.16 13.01 -16.30
C SER A 245 4.78 12.08 -15.15
N THR A 246 3.74 12.42 -14.40
CA THR A 246 3.07 11.49 -13.51
C THR A 246 1.63 11.24 -13.94
N TYR A 247 1.14 10.02 -13.76
CA TYR A 247 -0.23 9.62 -14.03
C TYR A 247 -0.73 8.57 -13.05
N GLY A 248 -2.04 8.34 -13.00
CA GLY A 248 -2.60 7.21 -12.26
C GLY A 248 -2.07 5.88 -12.82
N TYR A 249 -1.72 4.94 -11.95
CA TYR A 249 -1.24 3.64 -12.42
C TYR A 249 -2.33 2.88 -13.16
N ASN A 250 -2.07 2.46 -14.40
CA ASN A 250 -2.98 1.70 -15.25
C ASN A 250 -2.39 0.36 -15.71
N GLY A 251 -1.19 -0.02 -15.24
CA GLY A 251 -0.52 -1.27 -15.58
C GLY A 251 0.12 -1.29 -16.97
N GLY A 252 0.10 -0.18 -17.71
CA GLY A 252 0.68 -0.08 -19.05
C GLY A 252 2.21 -0.15 -19.04
N SER A 253 2.81 -0.69 -20.11
CA SER A 253 4.26 -0.80 -20.24
C SER A 253 4.99 0.55 -20.33
N HIS A 254 4.30 1.62 -20.68
CA HIS A 254 4.80 3.01 -20.67
C HIS A 254 5.02 3.57 -19.25
N GLN A 255 4.43 2.93 -18.23
CA GLN A 255 4.61 3.24 -16.80
C GLN A 255 5.58 2.27 -16.12
N ARG A 256 6.15 1.32 -16.86
CA ARG A 256 7.05 0.29 -16.32
C ARG A 256 8.45 0.43 -16.86
N TYR A 257 9.42 0.11 -16.03
CA TYR A 257 10.84 0.30 -16.31
C TYR A 257 11.63 -0.97 -15.98
N VAL A 258 12.64 -1.29 -16.80
CA VAL A 258 13.66 -2.28 -16.46
C VAL A 258 14.81 -1.55 -15.79
N PHE A 259 15.26 -2.02 -14.64
CA PHE A 259 16.42 -1.49 -13.94
C PHE A 259 17.65 -2.26 -14.37
N GLU A 260 18.43 -1.66 -15.26
CA GLU A 260 19.71 -2.22 -15.75
C GLU A 260 20.85 -1.66 -14.90
N GLY A 261 21.65 -2.52 -14.25
CA GLY A 261 22.79 -2.09 -13.43
C GLY A 261 23.75 -1.18 -14.22
N ALA A 262 24.12 -0.04 -13.65
CA ALA A 262 25.09 0.86 -14.25
C ALA A 262 26.51 0.43 -13.90
N PRO A 263 27.49 0.55 -14.83
CA PRO A 263 28.87 0.13 -14.60
C PRO A 263 29.67 1.20 -13.82
N VAL A 264 29.18 1.58 -12.65
CA VAL A 264 29.80 2.58 -11.76
C VAL A 264 29.99 2.00 -10.36
N ASN A 265 30.91 2.56 -9.58
CA ASN A 265 31.18 2.10 -8.22
C ASN A 265 30.13 2.59 -7.19
N THR A 266 29.07 3.26 -7.64
CA THR A 266 27.97 3.71 -6.78
C THR A 266 27.00 2.55 -6.55
N PRO A 267 26.75 2.13 -5.31
CA PRO A 267 25.79 1.06 -5.03
C PRO A 267 24.38 1.50 -5.43
N ASN A 268 23.56 0.52 -5.84
CA ASN A 268 22.17 0.72 -6.25
C ASN A 268 22.02 1.75 -7.40
N ALA A 269 22.98 1.80 -8.31
CA ALA A 269 22.95 2.67 -9.49
C ALA A 269 22.47 1.90 -10.73
N PHE A 270 21.51 2.48 -11.45
CA PHE A 270 20.80 1.83 -12.56
C PHE A 270 20.59 2.80 -13.72
N TYR A 271 20.49 2.24 -14.93
CA TYR A 271 19.78 2.85 -16.05
C TYR A 271 18.30 2.43 -15.96
N LEU A 272 17.38 3.37 -16.08
CA LEU A 272 15.95 3.12 -16.06
C LEU A 272 15.40 3.08 -17.48
N LYS A 273 15.20 1.89 -18.03
CA LYS A 273 14.74 1.66 -19.40
C LYS A 273 13.24 1.52 -19.42
N ASN A 274 12.52 2.38 -20.14
CA ASN A 274 11.08 2.25 -20.31
C ASN A 274 10.73 0.96 -21.08
N ALA A 275 9.80 0.17 -20.51
CA ALA A 275 9.47 -1.15 -21.05
C ALA A 275 8.71 -1.10 -22.39
N LYS A 276 8.07 0.04 -22.72
CA LYS A 276 7.36 0.22 -23.99
C LYS A 276 8.28 0.76 -25.08
N SER A 277 8.91 1.89 -24.83
CA SER A 277 9.70 2.59 -25.85
C SER A 277 11.11 2.00 -26.04
N GLY A 278 11.65 1.33 -25.01
CA GLY A 278 13.04 0.90 -24.96
C GLY A 278 14.03 2.05 -24.72
N HIS A 279 13.56 3.30 -24.62
CA HIS A 279 14.39 4.46 -24.26
C HIS A 279 14.65 4.50 -22.75
N TYR A 280 15.64 5.29 -22.36
CA TYR A 280 16.12 5.41 -20.99
C TYR A 280 15.78 6.79 -20.42
N LEU A 281 15.45 6.85 -19.14
CA LEU A 281 15.24 8.11 -18.46
C LEU A 281 16.57 8.85 -18.31
N GLN A 282 16.57 10.12 -18.69
CA GLN A 282 17.69 11.06 -18.62
C GLN A 282 17.31 12.27 -17.78
N ALA A 283 18.22 12.73 -16.94
CA ALA A 283 18.11 14.01 -16.26
C ALA A 283 18.50 15.14 -17.20
N VAL A 284 17.58 16.04 -17.51
CA VAL A 284 17.82 17.23 -18.34
C VAL A 284 17.33 18.45 -17.59
N ASP A 285 18.25 19.29 -17.10
CA ASP A 285 17.93 20.40 -16.20
C ASP A 285 17.13 19.97 -14.98
N ASN A 286 15.87 20.41 -14.87
CA ASN A 286 14.92 19.98 -13.84
C ASN A 286 13.89 18.95 -14.35
N SER A 287 14.08 18.41 -15.53
CA SER A 287 13.15 17.48 -16.16
C SER A 287 13.73 16.07 -16.26
N VAL A 288 12.85 15.09 -16.30
CA VAL A 288 13.16 13.70 -16.67
C VAL A 288 12.65 13.47 -18.09
N VAL A 289 13.51 13.02 -18.98
CA VAL A 289 13.20 12.87 -20.42
C VAL A 289 13.58 11.46 -20.87
N GLN A 290 12.78 10.81 -21.71
CA GLN A 290 13.20 9.53 -22.31
C GLN A 290 14.04 9.76 -23.57
N ASN A 291 15.20 9.13 -23.64
CA ASN A 291 16.14 9.23 -24.76
C ASN A 291 16.86 7.90 -25.05
N PRO A 292 17.43 7.72 -26.24
CA PRO A 292 18.37 6.63 -26.50
C PRO A 292 19.52 6.66 -25.49
N LYS A 293 19.92 5.48 -24.97
CA LYS A 293 20.98 5.34 -23.96
C LYS A 293 22.30 6.00 -24.39
N LYS A 294 22.90 6.71 -23.46
CA LYS A 294 24.30 7.19 -23.55
C LYS A 294 25.06 6.80 -22.28
N SER A 295 26.37 6.70 -22.40
CA SER A 295 27.28 6.43 -21.28
C SER A 295 27.65 7.74 -20.56
N SER A 296 26.64 8.41 -19.96
CA SER A 296 26.84 9.66 -19.24
C SER A 296 26.00 9.62 -17.94
N ASP A 297 26.45 10.32 -16.91
CA ASP A 297 25.90 10.25 -15.54
C ASP A 297 24.46 10.76 -15.45
N ASP A 298 24.00 11.57 -16.39
CA ASP A 298 22.64 12.04 -16.51
C ASP A 298 21.61 10.96 -16.90
N PHE A 299 22.07 9.77 -17.34
CA PHE A 299 21.25 8.57 -17.53
C PHE A 299 21.29 7.61 -16.33
N ILE A 300 22.15 7.87 -15.34
CA ILE A 300 22.36 6.98 -14.21
C ILE A 300 21.61 7.48 -12.98
N TRP A 301 20.83 6.59 -12.39
CA TRP A 301 19.97 6.86 -11.26
C TRP A 301 20.36 5.98 -10.08
N GLN A 302 20.63 6.59 -8.94
CA GLN A 302 20.88 5.88 -7.68
C GLN A 302 19.57 5.75 -6.89
N ILE A 303 19.29 4.56 -6.40
CA ILE A 303 18.22 4.33 -5.41
C ILE A 303 18.85 4.46 -4.04
N GLU A 304 18.53 5.54 -3.34
CA GLU A 304 18.87 5.76 -1.93
C GLU A 304 17.73 5.21 -1.08
N GLU A 305 17.89 3.96 -0.61
CA GLU A 305 16.87 3.29 0.18
C GLU A 305 16.73 3.90 1.58
N GLU A 306 15.49 4.16 1.98
CA GLU A 306 15.14 4.51 3.36
C GLU A 306 14.45 3.31 3.99
N SER A 307 15.00 2.87 5.15
CA SER A 307 14.28 1.88 5.96
C SER A 307 12.95 2.49 6.42
N ALA A 308 11.88 1.70 6.40
CA ALA A 308 10.63 2.12 7.03
C ALA A 308 10.95 2.58 8.46
N GLN A 309 10.76 3.87 8.75
CA GLN A 309 10.97 4.38 10.10
C GLN A 309 9.96 3.69 11.01
N ASP A 310 10.46 3.09 12.08
CA ASP A 310 9.63 2.62 13.19
C ASP A 310 8.95 3.84 13.82
N THR A 311 7.70 4.10 13.42
CA THR A 311 6.88 5.20 13.94
C THR A 311 6.44 4.97 15.40
N SER A 312 6.94 3.94 16.07
CA SER A 312 6.66 3.64 17.47
C SER A 312 7.31 4.61 18.47
N LYS A 313 8.06 5.63 18.00
CA LYS A 313 8.74 6.64 18.86
C LYS A 313 8.19 8.05 18.72
N VAL A 314 6.91 8.22 18.50
CA VAL A 314 6.26 9.51 18.79
C VAL A 314 5.68 9.40 20.20
N GLU A 315 6.39 9.93 21.20
CA GLU A 315 5.82 10.14 22.54
C GLU A 315 4.58 11.04 22.41
N PRO A 316 3.43 10.65 23.00
CA PRO A 316 2.27 11.53 23.01
C PRO A 316 2.59 12.74 23.87
N GLN A 317 2.52 13.94 23.30
CA GLN A 317 2.46 15.17 24.10
C GLN A 317 1.21 15.11 24.98
N ASP A 318 1.46 15.16 26.28
CA ASP A 318 0.45 15.26 27.34
C ASP A 318 -0.43 16.50 27.10
N THR A 319 -1.64 16.30 26.56
CA THR A 319 -2.69 17.27 26.61
C THR A 319 -3.61 16.92 27.78
N SER A 320 -3.36 17.56 28.92
CA SER A 320 -4.22 17.52 30.10
C SER A 320 -5.68 17.77 29.71
N VAL A 321 -6.48 16.72 29.80
CA VAL A 321 -7.94 16.78 29.65
C VAL A 321 -8.52 17.34 30.94
N VAL A 322 -9.16 18.49 30.85
CA VAL A 322 -10.02 19.02 31.90
C VAL A 322 -11.25 18.14 32.03
N ASP A 323 -11.34 17.47 33.16
CA ASP A 323 -12.53 16.72 33.60
C ASP A 323 -13.69 17.68 33.86
N THR A 324 -14.80 17.56 33.15
CA THR A 324 -16.09 18.06 33.60
C THR A 324 -17.10 16.94 33.54
N GLY A 325 -17.24 16.29 34.68
CA GLY A 325 -18.30 15.32 34.91
C GLY A 325 -19.70 15.89 34.78
N LYS A 326 -20.61 15.12 34.14
CA LYS A 326 -21.99 15.01 34.57
C LYS A 326 -22.58 13.68 34.08
N VAL A 327 -22.94 12.89 35.04
CA VAL A 327 -23.77 11.67 34.94
C VAL A 327 -25.26 12.05 34.84
N VAL A 328 -26.00 11.42 33.95
CA VAL A 328 -27.47 11.28 34.07
C VAL A 328 -27.85 9.86 33.60
N PRO A 329 -28.79 9.19 34.31
CA PRO A 329 -28.98 7.75 34.20
C PRO A 329 -30.16 7.34 33.30
N ASN A 330 -29.98 6.14 32.76
CA ASN A 330 -30.95 5.07 32.57
C ASN A 330 -32.22 5.33 31.78
N ASP A 331 -32.37 4.64 30.65
CA ASP A 331 -33.57 3.85 30.44
C ASP A 331 -33.27 2.59 29.62
N SER A 332 -33.93 1.52 30.03
CA SER A 332 -33.72 0.14 29.66
C SER A 332 -34.65 -0.24 28.51
N THR A 333 -34.10 -0.62 27.36
CA THR A 333 -34.70 -1.66 26.49
C THR A 333 -33.56 -2.35 25.73
N GLY A 334 -33.52 -3.67 25.81
CA GLY A 334 -32.40 -4.48 25.38
C GLY A 334 -32.26 -4.55 23.86
N ASP A 335 -31.14 -4.07 23.42
CA ASP A 335 -30.53 -4.48 22.15
C ASP A 335 -29.07 -4.81 22.43
N THR A 336 -28.69 -6.09 22.27
CA THR A 336 -27.37 -6.62 22.56
C THR A 336 -26.44 -6.51 21.35
N SER A 337 -26.47 -5.41 20.62
CA SER A 337 -25.48 -5.06 19.63
C SER A 337 -24.36 -4.29 20.31
N LYS A 338 -23.39 -5.00 20.89
CA LYS A 338 -22.16 -4.38 21.37
C LYS A 338 -21.37 -3.84 20.18
N THR A 339 -21.51 -2.55 19.92
CA THR A 339 -20.59 -1.81 19.06
C THR A 339 -19.20 -1.85 19.72
N ILE A 340 -18.31 -2.69 19.23
CA ILE A 340 -16.93 -2.68 19.64
C ILE A 340 -16.29 -1.45 19.00
N ILE A 341 -16.25 -0.34 19.75
CA ILE A 341 -15.39 0.78 19.43
C ILE A 341 -14.00 0.33 19.87
N VAL A 342 -13.19 -0.15 18.92
CA VAL A 342 -11.78 -0.48 19.17
C VAL A 342 -11.04 0.86 19.36
N ARG A 343 -10.89 1.27 20.61
CA ARG A 343 -9.90 2.28 20.97
C ARG A 343 -8.55 1.58 21.00
N LEU A 344 -7.75 1.81 20.00
CA LEU A 344 -6.37 1.33 19.93
C LEU A 344 -5.60 1.87 21.15
N ARG A 345 -5.38 1.02 22.15
CA ARG A 345 -4.36 1.26 23.18
C ARG A 345 -3.09 0.55 22.74
N ASP A 346 -2.03 1.35 22.66
CA ASP A 346 -0.68 0.90 22.39
C ASP A 346 -0.23 -0.15 23.42
N GLN A 347 -0.24 -1.42 23.04
CA GLN A 347 0.60 -2.46 23.62
C GLN A 347 0.64 -3.68 22.69
N VAL A 348 1.59 -3.71 21.77
CA VAL A 348 2.02 -4.96 21.12
C VAL A 348 3.55 -5.00 21.17
N PRO A 349 4.15 -6.11 21.68
CA PRO A 349 5.60 -6.27 21.66
C PRO A 349 6.10 -6.33 20.23
N ALA A 350 7.20 -5.62 19.96
CA ALA A 350 7.86 -5.60 18.65
C ALA A 350 8.25 -7.01 18.21
N LEU A 351 7.50 -7.58 17.26
CA LEU A 351 7.94 -8.72 16.47
C LEU A 351 8.92 -8.19 15.42
N THR A 352 10.21 -8.41 15.67
CA THR A 352 11.26 -8.17 14.68
C THR A 352 11.08 -9.11 13.50
N ALA A 353 10.53 -8.60 12.39
CA ALA A 353 10.49 -9.33 11.15
C ALA A 353 11.93 -9.64 10.69
N PRO A 354 12.23 -10.89 10.28
CA PRO A 354 13.55 -11.23 9.78
C PRO A 354 13.76 -10.56 8.41
N LYS A 355 14.80 -9.72 8.31
CA LYS A 355 15.26 -9.15 7.04
C LYS A 355 15.62 -10.29 6.09
N ARG A 356 14.89 -10.43 4.99
CA ARG A 356 15.30 -11.24 3.85
C ARG A 356 16.12 -10.35 2.93
N MET A 357 17.39 -10.70 2.73
CA MET A 357 18.21 -10.11 1.68
C MET A 357 17.99 -10.89 0.39
N PHE A 358 17.78 -10.16 -0.71
CA PHE A 358 17.69 -10.71 -2.05
C PHE A 358 18.90 -10.22 -2.87
N ASP A 359 19.44 -11.07 -3.75
CA ASP A 359 20.45 -10.65 -4.71
C ASP A 359 19.81 -9.88 -5.88
N LEU A 360 20.61 -9.20 -6.68
CA LEU A 360 20.18 -8.41 -7.85
C LEU A 360 19.45 -9.22 -8.96
N LYS A 361 19.23 -10.53 -8.72
CA LYS A 361 18.45 -11.43 -9.58
C LYS A 361 17.17 -11.88 -8.89
N GLY A 362 16.79 -11.24 -7.76
CA GLY A 362 15.55 -11.58 -7.03
C GLY A 362 15.60 -12.91 -6.25
N ARG A 363 16.79 -13.46 -6.00
CA ARG A 363 16.94 -14.71 -5.26
C ARG A 363 17.21 -14.45 -3.78
N SER A 364 16.49 -15.12 -2.89
CA SER A 364 16.71 -15.05 -1.44
C SER A 364 18.11 -15.56 -1.09
N VAL A 365 18.96 -14.69 -0.56
CA VAL A 365 20.25 -15.05 0.03
C VAL A 365 20.06 -15.24 1.53
N GLY A 366 20.27 -16.47 1.98
CA GLY A 366 19.91 -17.02 3.26
C GLY A 366 20.24 -16.20 4.50
N ARG A 367 19.53 -16.53 5.58
CA ARG A 367 19.69 -15.99 6.95
C ARG A 367 21.11 -16.19 7.45
N GLN A 368 21.79 -15.11 7.90
CA GLN A 368 22.87 -15.27 8.86
C GLN A 368 22.26 -15.35 10.28
N PRO A 369 22.60 -16.37 11.08
CA PRO A 369 22.22 -16.41 12.47
C PRO A 369 23.04 -15.39 13.27
N LEU A 370 22.38 -14.61 14.11
CA LEU A 370 23.03 -13.75 15.11
C LEU A 370 23.94 -14.61 15.99
N GLY A 371 25.24 -14.37 15.88
CA GLY A 371 26.28 -15.11 16.55
C GLY A 371 26.19 -14.94 18.07
N ARG A 372 26.16 -16.06 18.79
CA ARG A 372 26.65 -16.14 20.16
C ARG A 372 28.16 -16.19 20.11
N ASN A 373 28.81 -15.25 20.79
CA ASN A 373 30.22 -15.29 21.14
C ASN A 373 30.58 -16.68 21.69
N ARG A 374 31.48 -17.38 20.99
CA ARG A 374 32.39 -18.39 21.63
C ARG A 374 33.76 -18.22 21.01
N ASN A 375 34.72 -18.05 21.89
CA ASN A 375 36.14 -17.94 21.64
C ASN A 375 36.69 -19.09 20.79
N PRO A 376 37.72 -18.86 19.97
CA PRO A 376 38.38 -19.92 19.21
C PRO A 376 39.28 -20.76 20.15
N VAL A 377 39.08 -22.06 20.15
CA VAL A 377 40.06 -23.01 20.64
C VAL A 377 40.82 -23.52 19.42
N PHE A 378 42.10 -23.21 19.41
CA PHE A 378 43.08 -23.83 18.52
C PHE A 378 43.26 -25.29 18.88
N PHE A 379 43.19 -26.22 17.93
CA PHE A 379 43.96 -27.47 17.96
C PHE A 379 44.60 -27.74 16.60
N LYS A 380 45.81 -28.30 16.74
CA LYS A 380 46.87 -28.54 15.77
C LYS A 380 46.47 -29.21 14.47
#